data_90762dcfbb40d110c763b8d9293eb110
#
_entry.id   90762dcfbb40d110c763b8d9293eb110
#
_cell.length_a   1.000
_cell.length_b   1.000
_cell.length_c   1.000
_cell.angle_alpha   90.00
_cell.angle_beta   90.00
_cell.angle_gamma   90.00
#
_symmetry.space_group_name_H-M   'P 1'
#
loop_
_entity.id
_entity.type
_entity.pdbx_description
1 polymer ?
#
loop_
_entity_poly.entity_id
_entity_poly.type
_entity_poly.pdbx_seq_one_letter_code
_entity_poly.pdbx_strand_id
1 'polypeptide(L)'
;MATNNLQKAIDLASKAAQEDKAQNYDEALRLYQAAVQYFLHVVKYEAQGDKARQSIRAKCAEYLDRAEKLKEYLKKKEKAPPAKPVKESQSDDKGNESDEGDDPEKKKFQNQLSGAIVMEKPNIKWNDVAGLEGAKEALKEAVILPIKFPHLFTGKRTPWRGILLFGPPGTGKSYLAKAVATEANNSTFFSISSSDLVSKWLGESEKLVKNLFTLAREHKPSIIFIDEIDSLCGSRSENESEAARRIKTEFLVQMQGVGNDNEGVLVLGATNIPWTLDSAIRRRFEKRIYIPLPEEHARSFMFKLHLGSTPNSLTDSDFVTLGKKTDGYSGADISIIVRDALMQPVRKVQSATHFKRVRGPSRTDPNAVVDDLLTPCSPGDPNAIEMTWMEVPGEKLLEPVVCMSDMMRSLASTKPTVNEQDLEKLKKFTEDFGQEG
;
A
#
# COMPACT_ATOMS: atom_id res chain seq x y z
N MET A 1 -34.82 -16.14 28.85
CA MET A 1 -34.97 -16.21 27.38
C MET A 1 -33.64 -16.18 26.61
N ALA A 2 -32.52 -16.52 27.25
CA ALA A 2 -31.16 -16.40 26.65
C ALA A 2 -30.64 -17.69 25.96
N THR A 3 -31.41 -18.75 25.91
CA THR A 3 -30.95 -20.06 25.39
C THR A 3 -31.26 -20.32 23.91
N ASN A 4 -31.79 -19.34 23.17
CA ASN A 4 -32.33 -19.62 21.83
C ASN A 4 -31.32 -19.41 20.67
N ASN A 5 -30.32 -18.50 20.81
CA ASN A 5 -29.43 -18.18 19.67
C ASN A 5 -28.33 -19.21 19.49
N LEU A 6 -27.76 -19.73 20.56
CA LEU A 6 -26.77 -20.81 20.49
C LEU A 6 -27.38 -22.08 19.90
N GLN A 7 -28.59 -22.45 20.37
CA GLN A 7 -29.30 -23.62 19.85
C GLN A 7 -29.63 -23.46 18.35
N LYS A 8 -30.11 -22.27 17.94
CA LYS A 8 -30.33 -21.95 16.53
C LYS A 8 -29.07 -22.05 15.68
N ALA A 9 -27.93 -21.56 16.19
CA ALA A 9 -26.66 -21.67 15.52
C ALA A 9 -26.25 -23.14 15.30
N ILE A 10 -26.43 -23.99 16.32
CA ILE A 10 -26.14 -25.43 16.27
C ILE A 10 -27.08 -26.14 15.28
N ASP A 11 -28.37 -25.85 15.33
CA ASP A 11 -29.36 -26.43 14.42
C ASP A 11 -29.09 -26.08 12.96
N LEU A 12 -28.73 -24.80 12.68
CA LEU A 12 -28.37 -24.35 11.36
C LEU A 12 -27.07 -25.01 10.87
N ALA A 13 -26.05 -25.14 11.71
CA ALA A 13 -24.80 -25.82 11.36
C ALA A 13 -25.01 -27.31 11.11
N SER A 14 -25.90 -27.97 11.85
CA SER A 14 -26.27 -29.37 11.65
C SER A 14 -26.97 -29.57 10.29
N LYS A 15 -27.94 -28.71 9.96
CA LYS A 15 -28.61 -28.71 8.66
C LYS A 15 -27.64 -28.43 7.52
N ALA A 16 -26.73 -27.47 7.70
CA ALA A 16 -25.69 -27.17 6.71
C ALA A 16 -24.82 -28.39 6.41
N ALA A 17 -24.44 -29.15 7.44
CA ALA A 17 -23.66 -30.37 7.28
C ALA A 17 -24.44 -31.50 6.58
N GLN A 18 -25.76 -31.56 6.76
CA GLN A 18 -26.62 -32.53 6.04
C GLN A 18 -26.72 -32.17 4.56
N GLU A 19 -26.98 -30.91 4.23
CA GLU A 19 -27.04 -30.43 2.84
C GLU A 19 -25.67 -30.55 2.13
N ASP A 20 -24.57 -30.33 2.84
CA ASP A 20 -23.21 -30.52 2.33
C ASP A 20 -22.96 -31.99 1.97
N LYS A 21 -23.38 -32.94 2.82
CA LYS A 21 -23.32 -34.38 2.52
C LYS A 21 -24.24 -34.81 1.37
N ALA A 22 -25.40 -34.14 1.23
CA ALA A 22 -26.31 -34.34 0.12
C ALA A 22 -25.85 -33.68 -1.20
N GLN A 23 -24.68 -33.05 -1.21
CA GLN A 23 -24.09 -32.33 -2.34
C GLN A 23 -24.90 -31.09 -2.79
N ASN A 24 -25.76 -30.56 -1.92
CA ASN A 24 -26.55 -29.37 -2.14
C ASN A 24 -25.75 -28.13 -1.69
N TYR A 25 -24.66 -27.85 -2.41
CA TYR A 25 -23.61 -26.91 -1.98
C TYR A 25 -24.08 -25.46 -1.85
N ASP A 26 -25.06 -25.04 -2.65
CA ASP A 26 -25.64 -23.68 -2.58
C ASP A 26 -26.39 -23.47 -1.27
N GLU A 27 -27.26 -24.41 -0.88
CA GLU A 27 -28.02 -24.33 0.36
C GLU A 27 -27.11 -24.58 1.58
N ALA A 28 -26.15 -25.50 1.47
CA ALA A 28 -25.14 -25.71 2.51
C ALA A 28 -24.35 -24.43 2.82
N LEU A 29 -23.91 -23.72 1.78
CA LEU A 29 -23.18 -22.45 1.92
C LEU A 29 -24.03 -21.40 2.64
N ARG A 30 -25.29 -21.25 2.26
CA ARG A 30 -26.24 -20.32 2.86
C ARG A 30 -26.46 -20.62 4.35
N LEU A 31 -26.66 -21.87 4.68
CA LEU A 31 -26.88 -22.34 6.05
C LEU A 31 -25.63 -22.18 6.94
N TYR A 32 -24.42 -22.46 6.40
CA TYR A 32 -23.18 -22.20 7.13
C TYR A 32 -22.97 -20.73 7.41
N GLN A 33 -23.24 -19.84 6.46
CA GLN A 33 -23.13 -18.40 6.66
C GLN A 33 -24.10 -17.90 7.72
N ALA A 34 -25.35 -18.38 7.72
CA ALA A 34 -26.32 -18.04 8.74
C ALA A 34 -25.89 -18.57 10.12
N ALA A 35 -25.42 -19.80 10.24
CA ALA A 35 -24.93 -20.37 11.49
C ALA A 35 -23.77 -19.56 12.09
N VAL A 36 -22.81 -19.15 11.25
CA VAL A 36 -21.66 -18.31 11.66
C VAL A 36 -22.12 -16.97 12.22
N GLN A 37 -23.12 -16.32 11.62
CA GLN A 37 -23.65 -15.05 12.13
C GLN A 37 -24.24 -15.21 13.55
N TYR A 38 -24.99 -16.28 13.78
CA TYR A 38 -25.52 -16.57 15.12
C TYR A 38 -24.40 -16.92 16.11
N PHE A 39 -23.39 -17.71 15.75
CA PHE A 39 -22.26 -18.00 16.61
C PHE A 39 -21.48 -16.73 16.99
N LEU A 40 -21.24 -15.83 16.05
CA LEU A 40 -20.56 -14.55 16.30
C LEU A 40 -21.38 -13.68 17.26
N HIS A 41 -22.72 -13.64 17.10
CA HIS A 41 -23.58 -12.92 18.00
C HIS A 41 -23.52 -13.49 19.44
N VAL A 42 -23.55 -14.81 19.58
CA VAL A 42 -23.43 -15.51 20.87
C VAL A 42 -22.10 -15.23 21.55
N VAL A 43 -20.98 -15.28 20.81
CA VAL A 43 -19.63 -14.98 21.33
C VAL A 43 -19.53 -13.54 21.82
N LYS A 44 -20.19 -12.61 21.12
CA LYS A 44 -20.08 -11.18 21.41
C LYS A 44 -20.97 -10.75 22.59
N TYR A 45 -22.17 -11.31 22.70
CA TYR A 45 -23.20 -10.79 23.59
C TYR A 45 -23.71 -11.79 24.66
N GLU A 46 -23.61 -13.11 24.44
CA GLU A 46 -24.30 -14.09 25.29
C GLU A 46 -23.34 -15.03 26.02
N ALA A 47 -22.15 -15.33 25.49
CA ALA A 47 -21.24 -16.29 26.10
C ALA A 47 -20.62 -15.76 27.40
N GLN A 48 -20.85 -16.45 28.49
CA GLN A 48 -20.22 -16.20 29.77
C GLN A 48 -19.07 -17.19 30.02
N GLY A 49 -17.86 -16.65 30.26
CA GLY A 49 -16.66 -17.42 30.54
C GLY A 49 -15.76 -17.63 29.31
N ASP A 50 -14.44 -17.50 29.53
CA ASP A 50 -13.44 -17.52 28.45
C ASP A 50 -13.34 -18.88 27.76
N LYS A 51 -13.48 -19.98 28.49
CA LYS A 51 -13.48 -21.33 27.89
C LYS A 51 -14.64 -21.56 26.93
N ALA A 52 -15.84 -21.10 27.28
CA ALA A 52 -17.02 -21.20 26.42
C ALA A 52 -16.86 -20.36 25.14
N ARG A 53 -16.37 -19.12 25.29
CA ARG A 53 -16.06 -18.24 24.15
C ARG A 53 -15.04 -18.85 23.22
N GLN A 54 -13.99 -19.46 23.74
CA GLN A 54 -12.91 -20.08 22.96
C GLN A 54 -13.41 -21.31 22.21
N SER A 55 -14.22 -22.16 22.83
CA SER A 55 -14.85 -23.32 22.19
C SER A 55 -15.76 -22.93 21.03
N ILE A 56 -16.62 -21.92 21.24
CA ILE A 56 -17.53 -21.43 20.20
C ILE A 56 -16.77 -20.78 19.05
N ARG A 57 -15.68 -20.02 19.34
CA ARG A 57 -14.81 -19.43 18.31
C ARG A 57 -14.12 -20.49 17.46
N ALA A 58 -13.62 -21.57 18.06
CA ALA A 58 -13.00 -22.67 17.34
C ALA A 58 -13.98 -23.34 16.35
N LYS A 59 -15.22 -23.60 16.81
CA LYS A 59 -16.27 -24.14 15.92
C LYS A 59 -16.71 -23.15 14.83
N CYS A 60 -16.81 -21.88 15.16
CA CYS A 60 -17.11 -20.83 14.18
C CYS A 60 -16.06 -20.77 13.07
N ALA A 61 -14.78 -20.88 13.41
CA ALA A 61 -13.67 -20.92 12.44
C ALA A 61 -13.75 -22.15 11.50
N GLU A 62 -14.10 -23.32 12.04
CA GLU A 62 -14.28 -24.54 11.26
C GLU A 62 -15.41 -24.40 10.21
N TYR A 63 -16.54 -23.81 10.61
CA TYR A 63 -17.67 -23.58 9.69
C TYR A 63 -17.40 -22.47 8.67
N LEU A 64 -16.63 -21.44 9.04
CA LEU A 64 -16.16 -20.41 8.10
C LEU A 64 -15.27 -21.00 7.01
N ASP A 65 -14.27 -21.79 7.39
CA ASP A 65 -13.36 -22.45 6.45
C ASP A 65 -14.14 -23.36 5.47
N ARG A 66 -15.13 -24.08 5.97
CA ARG A 66 -15.98 -24.91 5.10
C ARG A 66 -16.85 -24.08 4.15
N ALA A 67 -17.45 -23.00 4.63
CA ALA A 67 -18.23 -22.07 3.81
C ALA A 67 -17.38 -21.43 2.68
N GLU A 68 -16.14 -21.05 2.98
CA GLU A 68 -15.21 -20.52 1.98
C GLU A 68 -14.87 -21.54 0.91
N LYS A 69 -14.60 -22.78 1.29
CA LYS A 69 -14.34 -23.88 0.34
C LYS A 69 -15.53 -24.16 -0.58
N LEU A 70 -16.75 -24.16 -0.04
CA LEU A 70 -17.96 -24.31 -0.83
C LEU A 70 -18.17 -23.14 -1.80
N LYS A 71 -17.94 -21.93 -1.36
CA LYS A 71 -18.03 -20.71 -2.20
C LYS A 71 -17.04 -20.76 -3.37
N GLU A 72 -15.82 -21.22 -3.13
CA GLU A 72 -14.83 -21.40 -4.20
C GLU A 72 -15.23 -22.51 -5.17
N TYR A 73 -15.75 -23.62 -4.68
CA TYR A 73 -16.23 -24.73 -5.51
C TYR A 73 -17.37 -24.29 -6.44
N LEU A 74 -18.35 -23.55 -5.92
CA LEU A 74 -19.47 -23.01 -6.70
C LEU A 74 -19.02 -22.02 -7.76
N LYS A 75 -18.09 -21.13 -7.43
CA LYS A 75 -17.47 -20.19 -8.41
C LYS A 75 -16.73 -20.91 -9.53
N LYS A 76 -16.08 -22.05 -9.25
CA LYS A 76 -15.42 -22.87 -10.28
C LYS A 76 -16.43 -23.57 -11.18
N LYS A 77 -17.57 -24.00 -10.62
CA LYS A 77 -18.64 -24.67 -11.36
C LYS A 77 -19.38 -23.71 -12.31
N GLU A 78 -19.55 -22.44 -11.93
CA GLU A 78 -20.15 -21.41 -12.80
C GLU A 78 -19.26 -20.99 -13.98
N LYS A 79 -17.94 -21.18 -13.88
CA LYS A 79 -16.97 -20.80 -14.92
C LYS A 79 -16.60 -21.94 -15.88
N ALA A 80 -17.17 -23.14 -15.74
CA ALA A 80 -16.92 -24.28 -16.63
C ALA A 80 -17.89 -24.26 -17.84
N PRO A 81 -17.38 -24.32 -19.10
CA PRO A 81 -18.25 -24.44 -20.26
C PRO A 81 -18.89 -25.85 -20.34
N PRO A 82 -20.07 -26.02 -20.97
CA PRO A 82 -20.80 -27.24 -20.95
C PRO A 82 -20.10 -28.38 -21.73
N ALA A 83 -19.97 -29.52 -21.06
CA ALA A 83 -19.35 -30.73 -21.60
C ALA A 83 -20.14 -31.34 -22.75
N LYS A 84 -19.45 -31.67 -23.86
CA LYS A 84 -19.94 -32.54 -24.92
C LYS A 84 -19.58 -33.97 -24.63
N PRO A 85 -20.38 -34.99 -25.08
CA PRO A 85 -20.29 -36.35 -24.60
C PRO A 85 -19.14 -37.15 -25.20
N VAL A 86 -18.69 -38.09 -24.39
CA VAL A 86 -17.60 -39.05 -24.58
C VAL A 86 -17.90 -40.03 -25.72
N LYS A 87 -16.88 -40.32 -26.56
CA LYS A 87 -16.74 -41.60 -27.27
C LYS A 87 -15.35 -42.17 -27.00
N GLU A 88 -15.37 -43.41 -26.48
CA GLU A 88 -14.21 -44.30 -26.33
C GLU A 88 -13.57 -44.67 -27.65
N SER A 89 -12.26 -44.75 -27.70
CA SER A 89 -11.52 -45.95 -28.22
C SER A 89 -10.00 -45.72 -28.13
N GLN A 90 -9.42 -46.62 -27.42
CA GLN A 90 -8.15 -47.37 -27.44
C GLN A 90 -6.98 -46.94 -28.34
N SER A 91 -5.84 -46.98 -27.68
CA SER A 91 -4.54 -47.65 -27.94
C SER A 91 -3.40 -46.88 -28.60
N ASP A 92 -2.32 -46.94 -27.85
CA ASP A 92 -0.91 -47.21 -28.15
C ASP A 92 0.01 -46.11 -28.72
N ASP A 93 0.98 -45.85 -27.86
CA ASP A 93 2.45 -45.93 -28.01
C ASP A 93 3.25 -44.65 -28.41
N LYS A 94 4.13 -44.31 -27.46
CA LYS A 94 5.46 -43.66 -27.60
C LYS A 94 5.60 -42.29 -28.24
N GLY A 95 6.05 -41.36 -27.41
CA GLY A 95 6.73 -40.14 -27.85
C GLY A 95 7.03 -39.19 -26.69
N ASN A 96 8.23 -39.29 -26.23
CA ASN A 96 8.86 -38.46 -25.19
C ASN A 96 8.88 -36.99 -25.61
N GLU A 97 8.13 -36.13 -24.91
CA GLU A 97 8.39 -34.70 -24.85
C GLU A 97 7.99 -34.19 -23.47
N SER A 98 8.92 -33.45 -22.86
CA SER A 98 8.90 -32.88 -21.54
C SER A 98 7.70 -31.98 -21.32
N ASP A 99 6.69 -32.47 -20.62
CA ASP A 99 5.59 -31.69 -20.06
C ASP A 99 6.09 -31.13 -18.73
N GLU A 100 6.42 -29.83 -18.70
CA GLU A 100 6.58 -29.11 -17.47
C GLU A 100 5.22 -29.03 -16.78
N GLY A 101 4.94 -30.05 -16.00
CA GLY A 101 3.74 -30.17 -15.19
C GLY A 101 3.50 -28.91 -14.35
N ASP A 102 2.41 -28.26 -14.67
CA ASP A 102 1.83 -27.12 -13.97
C ASP A 102 1.45 -27.59 -12.56
N ASP A 103 2.42 -27.46 -11.64
CA ASP A 103 2.37 -27.96 -10.28
C ASP A 103 1.21 -27.29 -9.52
N PRO A 104 0.20 -28.03 -9.04
CA PRO A 104 -0.94 -27.44 -8.32
C PRO A 104 -0.52 -26.68 -7.05
N GLU A 105 0.64 -26.98 -6.49
CA GLU A 105 1.25 -26.22 -5.41
C GLU A 105 1.73 -24.84 -5.90
N LYS A 106 2.31 -24.72 -7.11
CA LYS A 106 2.70 -23.44 -7.71
C LYS A 106 1.48 -22.51 -7.90
N LYS A 107 0.34 -23.02 -8.36
CA LYS A 107 -0.90 -22.22 -8.50
C LYS A 107 -1.51 -21.82 -7.16
N LYS A 108 -1.46 -22.68 -6.15
CA LYS A 108 -1.89 -22.34 -4.79
C LYS A 108 -1.00 -21.26 -4.18
N PHE A 109 0.31 -21.35 -4.36
CA PHE A 109 1.27 -20.35 -3.91
C PHE A 109 1.16 -19.03 -4.68
N GLN A 110 0.93 -19.03 -5.97
CA GLN A 110 0.69 -17.81 -6.75
C GLN A 110 -0.57 -17.07 -6.28
N ASN A 111 -1.63 -17.78 -5.92
CA ASN A 111 -2.85 -17.18 -5.37
C ASN A 111 -2.66 -16.67 -3.93
N GLN A 112 -1.81 -17.31 -3.14
CA GLN A 112 -1.46 -16.84 -1.78
C GLN A 112 -0.48 -15.66 -1.82
N LEU A 113 0.48 -15.67 -2.75
CA LEU A 113 1.42 -14.57 -3.01
C LEU A 113 0.71 -13.30 -3.50
N SER A 114 -0.36 -13.40 -4.27
CA SER A 114 -1.13 -12.24 -4.73
C SER A 114 -1.78 -11.41 -3.60
N GLY A 115 -1.82 -11.94 -2.38
CA GLY A 115 -2.29 -11.21 -1.20
C GLY A 115 -1.19 -10.48 -0.40
N ALA A 116 0.08 -10.86 -0.57
CA ALA A 116 1.23 -10.29 0.15
C ALA A 116 2.22 -9.56 -0.77
N ILE A 117 2.30 -9.95 -2.03
CA ILE A 117 3.13 -9.33 -3.06
C ILE A 117 2.24 -8.54 -4.01
N VAL A 118 2.41 -7.25 -4.02
CA VAL A 118 1.76 -6.40 -5.01
C VAL A 118 2.67 -6.35 -6.24
N MET A 119 2.24 -6.99 -7.34
CA MET A 119 2.90 -6.89 -8.62
C MET A 119 2.26 -5.74 -9.40
N GLU A 120 3.00 -4.68 -9.61
CA GLU A 120 2.54 -3.46 -10.27
C GLU A 120 3.40 -3.12 -11.49
N LYS A 121 2.78 -2.42 -12.44
CA LYS A 121 3.49 -1.57 -13.39
C LYS A 121 3.17 -0.13 -13.02
N PRO A 122 3.95 0.50 -12.14
CA PRO A 122 3.68 1.84 -11.68
C PRO A 122 3.76 2.84 -12.84
N ASN A 123 3.01 3.94 -12.74
CA ASN A 123 3.01 5.02 -13.73
C ASN A 123 3.36 6.35 -13.04
N ILE A 124 4.49 6.37 -12.36
CA ILE A 124 5.02 7.56 -11.70
C ILE A 124 6.27 7.99 -12.44
N LYS A 125 6.30 9.22 -12.92
CA LYS A 125 7.44 9.79 -13.64
C LYS A 125 8.39 10.54 -12.70
N TRP A 126 9.63 10.76 -13.13
CA TRP A 126 10.58 11.59 -12.38
C TRP A 126 10.05 12.99 -12.05
N ASN A 127 9.26 13.58 -12.96
CA ASN A 127 8.67 14.89 -12.77
C ASN A 127 7.58 14.94 -11.68
N ASP A 128 7.03 13.79 -11.31
CA ASP A 128 6.05 13.69 -10.23
C ASP A 128 6.71 13.62 -8.84
N VAL A 129 8.04 13.44 -8.81
CA VAL A 129 8.84 13.43 -7.59
C VAL A 129 9.48 14.82 -7.40
N ALA A 130 9.09 15.51 -6.33
CA ALA A 130 9.61 16.84 -6.04
C ALA A 130 11.04 16.78 -5.49
N GLY A 131 11.96 17.53 -6.08
CA GLY A 131 13.35 17.59 -5.63
C GLY A 131 14.11 16.27 -5.74
N LEU A 132 14.98 15.99 -4.78
CA LEU A 132 15.80 14.77 -4.69
C LEU A 132 16.68 14.52 -5.93
N GLU A 133 17.23 15.58 -6.51
CA GLU A 133 17.99 15.50 -7.79
C GLU A 133 19.21 14.59 -7.66
N GLY A 134 19.96 14.66 -6.54
CA GLY A 134 21.09 13.77 -6.30
C GLY A 134 20.68 12.29 -6.19
N ALA A 135 19.58 11.99 -5.49
CA ALA A 135 19.05 10.64 -5.38
C ALA A 135 18.55 10.13 -6.74
N LYS A 136 17.88 10.98 -7.52
CA LYS A 136 17.45 10.65 -8.88
C LYS A 136 18.63 10.32 -9.78
N GLU A 137 19.69 11.14 -9.78
CA GLU A 137 20.90 10.90 -10.59
C GLU A 137 21.61 9.61 -10.17
N ALA A 138 21.75 9.37 -8.87
CA ALA A 138 22.33 8.13 -8.36
C ALA A 138 21.52 6.88 -8.77
N LEU A 139 20.19 6.97 -8.78
CA LEU A 139 19.32 5.88 -9.22
C LEU A 139 19.30 5.71 -10.74
N LYS A 140 19.38 6.80 -11.51
CA LYS A 140 19.54 6.74 -12.97
C LYS A 140 20.82 5.99 -13.34
N GLU A 141 21.94 6.32 -12.70
CA GLU A 141 23.21 5.63 -12.90
C GLU A 141 23.14 4.15 -12.50
N ALA A 142 22.57 3.87 -11.33
CA ALA A 142 22.61 2.53 -10.76
C ALA A 142 21.62 1.55 -11.41
N VAL A 143 20.49 2.03 -11.91
CA VAL A 143 19.38 1.19 -12.38
C VAL A 143 19.11 1.37 -13.87
N ILE A 144 18.97 2.61 -14.33
CA ILE A 144 18.49 2.86 -15.69
C ILE A 144 19.60 2.65 -16.71
N LEU A 145 20.82 3.09 -16.42
CA LEU A 145 21.95 2.90 -17.32
C LEU A 145 22.25 1.42 -17.64
N PRO A 146 22.29 0.49 -16.65
CA PRO A 146 22.49 -0.93 -16.93
C PRO A 146 21.39 -1.54 -17.81
N ILE A 147 20.15 -1.13 -17.62
CA ILE A 147 19.02 -1.62 -18.40
C ILE A 147 19.03 -1.07 -19.83
N LYS A 148 19.34 0.23 -19.96
CA LYS A 148 19.33 0.92 -21.25
C LYS A 148 20.57 0.63 -22.10
N PHE A 149 21.72 0.49 -21.46
CA PHE A 149 23.02 0.29 -22.09
C PHE A 149 23.79 -0.90 -21.49
N PRO A 150 23.29 -2.14 -21.62
CA PRO A 150 23.93 -3.31 -21.02
C PRO A 150 25.37 -3.55 -21.50
N HIS A 151 25.71 -3.10 -22.72
CA HIS A 151 27.06 -3.21 -23.27
C HIS A 151 28.13 -2.42 -22.50
N LEU A 152 27.74 -1.42 -21.67
CA LEU A 152 28.66 -0.70 -20.81
C LEU A 152 29.06 -1.49 -19.57
N PHE A 153 28.27 -2.49 -19.22
CA PHE A 153 28.39 -3.29 -17.99
C PHE A 153 28.92 -4.69 -18.32
N THR A 154 30.17 -4.74 -18.80
CA THR A 154 30.82 -5.99 -19.15
C THR A 154 32.12 -6.20 -18.35
N GLY A 155 32.54 -7.44 -18.19
CA GLY A 155 33.71 -7.81 -17.43
C GLY A 155 33.58 -7.52 -15.93
N LYS A 156 34.43 -6.62 -15.41
CA LYS A 156 34.43 -6.21 -14.02
C LYS A 156 33.40 -5.13 -13.67
N ARG A 157 32.72 -4.56 -14.66
CA ARG A 157 31.67 -3.55 -14.47
C ARG A 157 30.34 -4.28 -14.34
N THR A 158 29.99 -4.68 -13.13
CA THR A 158 28.71 -5.35 -12.85
C THR A 158 27.68 -4.35 -12.33
N PRO A 159 26.41 -4.43 -12.76
CA PRO A 159 25.35 -3.62 -12.19
C PRO A 159 25.17 -3.90 -10.69
N TRP A 160 24.70 -2.89 -9.96
CA TRP A 160 24.35 -3.03 -8.55
C TRP A 160 23.18 -4.00 -8.39
N ARG A 161 23.28 -4.92 -7.45
CA ARG A 161 22.21 -5.91 -7.17
C ARG A 161 21.32 -5.52 -6.00
N GLY A 162 21.83 -4.67 -5.11
CA GLY A 162 21.12 -4.18 -3.95
C GLY A 162 21.36 -2.70 -3.72
N ILE A 163 20.28 -1.95 -3.60
CA ILE A 163 20.30 -0.52 -3.31
C ILE A 163 19.42 -0.25 -2.08
N LEU A 164 19.95 0.47 -1.10
CA LEU A 164 19.22 0.88 0.09
C LEU A 164 18.90 2.37 0.00
N LEU A 165 17.61 2.69 0.08
CA LEU A 165 17.11 4.05 0.31
C LEU A 165 16.89 4.24 1.80
N PHE A 166 17.55 5.21 2.41
CA PHE A 166 17.38 5.48 3.83
C PHE A 166 17.24 6.97 4.09
N GLY A 167 16.52 7.31 5.15
CA GLY A 167 16.27 8.70 5.49
C GLY A 167 15.05 8.86 6.38
N PRO A 168 14.70 10.11 6.76
CA PRO A 168 13.58 10.37 7.64
C PRO A 168 12.25 9.79 7.10
N PRO A 169 11.29 9.50 7.97
CA PRO A 169 9.97 9.05 7.54
C PRO A 169 9.25 10.14 6.73
N GLY A 170 8.40 9.73 5.80
CA GLY A 170 7.58 10.63 5.00
C GLY A 170 8.31 11.41 3.90
N THR A 171 9.55 11.03 3.55
CA THR A 171 10.34 11.67 2.49
C THR A 171 10.09 11.09 1.08
N GLY A 172 9.16 10.14 0.95
CA GLY A 172 8.76 9.60 -0.36
C GLY A 172 9.64 8.51 -0.91
N LYS A 173 10.38 7.76 -0.08
CA LYS A 173 11.25 6.63 -0.50
C LYS A 173 10.50 5.60 -1.36
N SER A 174 9.31 5.18 -0.94
CA SER A 174 8.48 4.21 -1.67
C SER A 174 7.96 4.80 -3.00
N TYR A 175 7.67 6.10 -3.02
CA TYR A 175 7.25 6.82 -4.23
C TYR A 175 8.39 6.92 -5.25
N LEU A 176 9.60 7.23 -4.76
CA LEU A 176 10.82 7.27 -5.57
C LEU A 176 11.15 5.90 -6.17
N ALA A 177 10.97 4.82 -5.39
CA ALA A 177 11.16 3.45 -5.88
C ALA A 177 10.21 3.10 -7.04
N LYS A 178 8.95 3.52 -6.96
CA LYS A 178 7.96 3.36 -8.04
C LYS A 178 8.32 4.19 -9.28
N ALA A 179 8.85 5.40 -9.10
CA ALA A 179 9.32 6.23 -10.20
C ALA A 179 10.51 5.57 -10.94
N VAL A 180 11.45 4.98 -10.19
CA VAL A 180 12.56 4.20 -10.78
C VAL A 180 12.04 3.06 -11.64
N ALA A 181 11.06 2.31 -11.18
CA ALA A 181 10.49 1.17 -11.91
C ALA A 181 9.79 1.61 -13.21
N THR A 182 9.08 2.74 -13.17
CA THR A 182 8.43 3.31 -14.36
C THR A 182 9.47 3.73 -15.41
N GLU A 183 10.50 4.43 -15.00
CA GLU A 183 11.54 4.97 -15.90
C GLU A 183 12.55 3.90 -16.38
N ALA A 184 12.60 2.76 -15.69
CA ALA A 184 13.44 1.62 -16.04
C ALA A 184 12.75 0.66 -17.03
N ASN A 185 12.32 1.16 -18.19
CA ASN A 185 11.66 0.39 -19.26
C ASN A 185 10.41 -0.39 -18.78
N ASN A 186 9.61 0.19 -17.90
CA ASN A 186 8.47 -0.47 -17.29
C ASN A 186 8.82 -1.82 -16.65
N SER A 187 9.92 -1.86 -15.92
CA SER A 187 10.31 -3.02 -15.14
C SER A 187 9.16 -3.49 -14.24
N THR A 188 9.02 -4.79 -14.08
CA THR A 188 8.02 -5.35 -13.17
C THR A 188 8.42 -5.01 -11.74
N PHE A 189 7.50 -4.39 -11.02
CA PHE A 189 7.71 -3.92 -9.65
C PHE A 189 7.00 -4.84 -8.67
N PHE A 190 7.77 -5.48 -7.80
CA PHE A 190 7.28 -6.32 -6.72
C PHE A 190 7.40 -5.56 -5.41
N SER A 191 6.30 -5.12 -4.85
CA SER A 191 6.28 -4.41 -3.57
C SER A 191 5.88 -5.34 -2.43
N ILE A 192 6.69 -5.37 -1.39
CA ILE A 192 6.45 -6.16 -0.18
C ILE A 192 6.72 -5.28 1.03
N SER A 193 5.80 -5.35 2.02
CA SER A 193 6.09 -4.87 3.37
C SER A 193 6.74 -5.97 4.18
N SER A 194 7.85 -5.67 4.84
CA SER A 194 8.54 -6.64 5.68
C SER A 194 7.70 -7.06 6.89
N SER A 195 6.82 -6.22 7.40
CA SER A 195 5.85 -6.55 8.43
C SER A 195 4.87 -7.63 7.99
N ASP A 196 4.43 -7.62 6.73
CA ASP A 196 3.57 -8.66 6.17
C ASP A 196 4.29 -10.00 6.04
N LEU A 197 5.60 -10.00 5.71
CA LEU A 197 6.42 -11.20 5.66
C LEU A 197 6.56 -11.86 7.04
N VAL A 198 6.70 -11.08 8.10
CA VAL A 198 6.91 -11.60 9.46
C VAL A 198 5.61 -12.01 10.13
N SER A 199 4.52 -11.26 9.96
CA SER A 199 3.29 -11.41 10.75
C SER A 199 2.31 -12.43 10.21
N LYS A 200 2.16 -12.55 8.88
CA LYS A 200 1.12 -13.37 8.26
C LYS A 200 1.52 -14.82 8.02
N TRP A 201 2.82 -15.16 8.07
CA TRP A 201 3.33 -16.42 7.52
C TRP A 201 4.33 -17.13 8.44
N LEU A 202 4.06 -17.18 9.75
CA LEU A 202 4.80 -17.99 10.72
C LEU A 202 4.83 -19.46 10.27
N GLY A 203 5.96 -19.87 9.65
CA GLY A 203 6.21 -21.25 9.20
C GLY A 203 6.45 -21.41 7.68
N GLU A 204 6.01 -20.46 6.83
CA GLU A 204 6.18 -20.55 5.37
C GLU A 204 6.92 -19.36 4.75
N SER A 205 7.40 -18.45 5.59
CA SER A 205 8.01 -17.19 5.15
C SER A 205 9.29 -17.38 4.32
N GLU A 206 10.05 -18.45 4.55
CA GLU A 206 11.22 -18.82 3.74
C GLU A 206 10.81 -19.16 2.29
N LYS A 207 9.75 -19.95 2.14
CA LYS A 207 9.21 -20.31 0.83
C LYS A 207 8.70 -19.07 0.09
N LEU A 208 8.11 -18.11 0.84
CA LEU A 208 7.62 -16.86 0.28
C LEU A 208 8.77 -16.02 -0.31
N VAL A 209 9.88 -15.86 0.42
CA VAL A 209 11.07 -15.15 -0.08
C VAL A 209 11.63 -15.84 -1.33
N LYS A 210 11.77 -17.17 -1.30
CA LYS A 210 12.25 -17.94 -2.44
C LYS A 210 11.37 -17.78 -3.67
N ASN A 211 10.04 -17.85 -3.50
CA ASN A 211 9.09 -17.69 -4.59
C ASN A 211 9.07 -16.27 -5.15
N LEU A 212 9.22 -15.24 -4.29
CA LEU A 212 9.36 -13.86 -4.71
C LEU A 212 10.52 -13.68 -5.69
N PHE A 213 11.71 -14.19 -5.32
CA PHE A 213 12.89 -14.11 -6.19
C PHE A 213 12.72 -14.95 -7.47
N THR A 214 12.02 -16.08 -7.39
CA THR A 214 11.71 -16.89 -8.58
C THR A 214 10.81 -16.12 -9.54
N LEU A 215 9.71 -15.52 -9.05
CA LEU A 215 8.83 -14.68 -9.86
C LEU A 215 9.57 -13.47 -10.45
N ALA A 216 10.44 -12.84 -9.66
CA ALA A 216 11.24 -11.72 -10.16
C ALA A 216 12.17 -12.13 -11.30
N ARG A 217 12.75 -13.33 -11.25
CA ARG A 217 13.57 -13.89 -12.33
C ARG A 217 12.77 -14.25 -13.58
N GLU A 218 11.53 -14.69 -13.41
CA GLU A 218 10.60 -14.98 -14.52
C GLU A 218 10.14 -13.73 -15.26
N HIS A 219 10.09 -12.58 -14.57
CA HIS A 219 9.59 -11.30 -15.09
C HIS A 219 10.70 -10.24 -15.26
N LYS A 220 11.89 -10.64 -15.65
CA LYS A 220 13.00 -9.71 -15.90
C LYS A 220 12.69 -8.73 -17.04
N PRO A 221 13.11 -7.46 -16.98
CA PRO A 221 13.76 -6.80 -15.85
C PRO A 221 12.79 -6.54 -14.70
N SER A 222 13.22 -6.79 -13.46
CA SER A 222 12.37 -6.68 -12.30
C SER A 222 13.05 -5.95 -11.13
N ILE A 223 12.23 -5.27 -10.33
CA ILE A 223 12.63 -4.59 -9.10
C ILE A 223 11.83 -5.17 -7.95
N ILE A 224 12.53 -5.73 -6.97
CA ILE A 224 11.94 -6.15 -5.70
C ILE A 224 12.11 -5.00 -4.71
N PHE A 225 11.02 -4.36 -4.35
CA PHE A 225 10.99 -3.30 -3.35
C PHE A 225 10.52 -3.83 -2.01
N ILE A 226 11.34 -3.62 -0.98
CA ILE A 226 11.04 -4.04 0.39
C ILE A 226 11.02 -2.79 1.26
N ASP A 227 9.82 -2.41 1.69
CA ASP A 227 9.64 -1.31 2.62
C ASP A 227 9.89 -1.76 4.06
N GLU A 228 10.35 -0.84 4.91
CA GLU A 228 10.66 -1.10 6.32
C GLU A 228 11.57 -2.32 6.52
N ILE A 229 12.61 -2.45 5.69
CA ILE A 229 13.49 -3.63 5.68
C ILE A 229 14.13 -3.93 7.03
N ASP A 230 14.21 -2.95 7.91
CA ASP A 230 14.72 -3.08 9.28
C ASP A 230 13.89 -4.03 10.14
N SER A 231 12.58 -4.15 9.91
CA SER A 231 11.74 -5.11 10.62
C SER A 231 12.01 -6.56 10.21
N LEU A 232 12.46 -6.79 8.97
CA LEU A 232 12.87 -8.11 8.48
C LEU A 232 14.33 -8.43 8.82
N CYS A 233 15.20 -7.43 8.73
CA CYS A 233 16.64 -7.57 8.65
C CYS A 233 17.38 -6.83 9.79
N GLY A 234 16.70 -6.52 10.90
CA GLY A 234 17.27 -5.90 12.08
C GLY A 234 18.42 -6.72 12.69
N SER A 235 19.26 -6.07 13.50
CA SER A 235 20.35 -6.72 14.21
C SER A 235 19.84 -7.86 15.10
N ARG A 236 20.63 -8.90 15.21
CA ARG A 236 20.30 -10.08 16.03
C ARG A 236 20.11 -9.67 17.49
N SER A 237 18.90 -9.83 18.01
CA SER A 237 18.61 -9.75 19.43
C SER A 237 18.49 -11.15 20.02
N GLU A 238 18.77 -11.31 21.31
CA GLU A 238 18.62 -12.59 22.02
C GLU A 238 17.17 -13.12 21.97
N ASN A 239 16.20 -12.24 21.72
CA ASN A 239 14.77 -12.54 21.61
C ASN A 239 14.28 -12.68 20.16
N GLU A 240 15.16 -12.71 19.16
CA GLU A 240 14.76 -12.88 17.77
C GLU A 240 14.15 -14.28 17.57
N SER A 241 12.93 -14.33 17.00
CA SER A 241 12.27 -15.61 16.70
C SER A 241 13.10 -16.41 15.70
N GLU A 242 13.12 -17.74 15.85
CA GLU A 242 13.81 -18.64 14.92
C GLU A 242 13.30 -18.45 13.48
N ALA A 243 12.01 -18.17 13.33
CA ALA A 243 11.39 -17.88 12.02
C ALA A 243 11.99 -16.62 11.37
N ALA A 244 12.15 -15.53 12.11
CA ALA A 244 12.76 -14.29 11.57
C ALA A 244 14.22 -14.53 11.13
N ARG A 245 14.97 -15.33 11.89
CA ARG A 245 16.35 -15.70 11.53
C ARG A 245 16.42 -16.51 10.24
N ARG A 246 15.47 -17.44 10.02
CA ARG A 246 15.41 -18.26 8.81
C ARG A 246 15.05 -17.40 7.59
N ILE A 247 14.08 -16.50 7.70
CA ILE A 247 13.69 -15.54 6.65
C ILE A 247 14.90 -14.70 6.24
N LYS A 248 15.62 -14.15 7.22
CA LYS A 248 16.84 -13.34 7.00
C LYS A 248 17.92 -14.13 6.24
N THR A 249 18.13 -15.38 6.64
CA THR A 249 19.11 -16.27 6.01
C THR A 249 18.71 -16.56 4.55
N GLU A 250 17.45 -16.91 4.30
CA GLU A 250 16.95 -17.17 2.95
C GLU A 250 17.06 -15.93 2.07
N PHE A 251 16.70 -14.75 2.61
CA PHE A 251 16.84 -13.49 1.90
C PHE A 251 18.29 -13.22 1.47
N LEU A 252 19.26 -13.46 2.35
CA LEU A 252 20.68 -13.33 2.05
C LEU A 252 21.13 -14.29 0.96
N VAL A 253 20.67 -15.55 1.00
CA VAL A 253 20.98 -16.58 -0.01
C VAL A 253 20.42 -16.19 -1.37
N GLN A 254 19.17 -15.75 -1.42
CA GLN A 254 18.53 -15.33 -2.65
C GLN A 254 19.16 -14.07 -3.26
N MET A 255 19.54 -13.08 -2.44
CA MET A 255 20.26 -11.90 -2.92
C MET A 255 21.65 -12.23 -3.50
N GLN A 256 22.32 -13.25 -2.96
CA GLN A 256 23.61 -13.69 -3.48
C GLN A 256 23.51 -14.36 -4.85
N GLY A 257 22.34 -14.90 -5.18
CA GLY A 257 22.14 -15.68 -6.39
C GLY A 257 22.89 -17.01 -6.40
N VAL A 258 23.09 -17.62 -5.23
CA VAL A 258 23.73 -18.93 -5.13
C VAL A 258 22.93 -19.97 -5.89
N GLY A 259 23.49 -20.50 -6.97
CA GLY A 259 22.80 -21.48 -7.83
C GLY A 259 21.75 -20.89 -8.79
N ASN A 260 21.55 -19.58 -8.81
CA ASN A 260 20.58 -18.92 -9.68
C ASN A 260 21.17 -17.63 -10.28
N ASP A 261 20.80 -17.32 -11.50
CA ASP A 261 21.16 -16.06 -12.13
C ASP A 261 20.20 -14.94 -11.72
N ASN A 262 20.73 -13.94 -11.00
CA ASN A 262 20.02 -12.71 -10.61
C ASN A 262 20.28 -11.54 -11.56
N GLU A 263 20.86 -11.75 -12.72
CA GLU A 263 21.01 -10.70 -13.72
C GLU A 263 19.63 -10.18 -14.13
N GLY A 264 19.44 -8.86 -14.13
CA GLY A 264 18.15 -8.22 -14.41
C GLY A 264 17.14 -8.21 -13.24
N VAL A 265 17.55 -8.63 -12.03
CA VAL A 265 16.77 -8.48 -10.78
C VAL A 265 17.49 -7.53 -9.84
N LEU A 266 16.85 -6.42 -9.50
CA LEU A 266 17.33 -5.45 -8.51
C LEU A 266 16.53 -5.58 -7.22
N VAL A 267 17.22 -5.58 -6.09
CA VAL A 267 16.59 -5.46 -4.77
C VAL A 267 16.75 -4.03 -4.27
N LEU A 268 15.63 -3.37 -4.03
CA LEU A 268 15.57 -2.01 -3.53
C LEU A 268 14.95 -2.02 -2.15
N GLY A 269 15.74 -1.77 -1.11
CA GLY A 269 15.28 -1.69 0.27
C GLY A 269 15.02 -0.25 0.70
N ALA A 270 14.05 -0.03 1.58
CA ALA A 270 13.82 1.25 2.22
C ALA A 270 13.78 1.11 3.74
N THR A 271 14.36 2.07 4.47
CA THR A 271 14.33 2.11 5.93
C THR A 271 14.44 3.53 6.46
N ASN A 272 13.84 3.77 7.60
CA ASN A 272 13.99 5.03 8.36
C ASN A 272 15.08 4.92 9.44
N ILE A 273 15.52 3.69 9.77
CA ILE A 273 16.45 3.41 10.88
C ILE A 273 17.59 2.48 10.42
N PRO A 274 18.46 2.94 9.50
CA PRO A 274 19.45 2.10 8.83
C PRO A 274 20.51 1.51 9.78
N TRP A 275 20.76 2.11 10.92
CA TRP A 275 21.72 1.63 11.92
C TRP A 275 21.30 0.34 12.59
N THR A 276 20.02 -0.03 12.54
CA THR A 276 19.50 -1.28 13.11
C THR A 276 19.74 -2.49 12.21
N LEU A 277 20.10 -2.28 10.95
CA LEU A 277 20.31 -3.36 9.99
C LEU A 277 21.51 -4.23 10.36
N ASP A 278 21.33 -5.55 10.23
CA ASP A 278 22.41 -6.54 10.35
C ASP A 278 23.54 -6.23 9.35
N SER A 279 24.78 -6.41 9.78
CA SER A 279 25.97 -6.11 8.96
C SER A 279 26.04 -6.95 7.69
N ALA A 280 25.57 -8.20 7.71
CA ALA A 280 25.52 -9.05 6.52
C ALA A 280 24.52 -8.53 5.47
N ILE A 281 23.34 -8.08 5.92
CA ILE A 281 22.35 -7.44 5.07
C ILE A 281 22.89 -6.13 4.51
N ARG A 282 23.47 -5.29 5.36
CA ARG A 282 24.06 -4.01 4.96
C ARG A 282 25.13 -4.15 3.87
N ARG A 283 25.90 -5.24 3.88
CA ARG A 283 26.88 -5.56 2.81
C ARG A 283 26.23 -5.96 1.49
N ARG A 284 24.99 -6.49 1.52
CA ARG A 284 24.26 -6.85 0.30
C ARG A 284 23.66 -5.65 -0.40
N PHE A 285 23.35 -4.58 0.36
CA PHE A 285 23.01 -3.29 -0.18
C PHE A 285 24.30 -2.50 -0.44
N GLU A 286 24.88 -2.76 -1.59
CA GLU A 286 26.19 -2.23 -2.00
C GLU A 286 26.15 -0.70 -2.19
N LYS A 287 25.03 -0.18 -2.70
CA LYS A 287 24.77 1.25 -2.82
C LYS A 287 23.72 1.69 -1.81
N ARG A 288 24.03 2.75 -1.06
CA ARG A 288 23.18 3.28 0.02
C ARG A 288 22.98 4.75 -0.22
N ILE A 289 21.75 5.15 -0.52
CA ILE A 289 21.37 6.51 -0.94
C ILE A 289 20.57 7.14 0.17
N TYR A 290 21.05 8.27 0.68
CA TYR A 290 20.33 9.08 1.66
C TYR A 290 19.24 9.88 0.97
N ILE A 291 18.02 9.80 1.51
CA ILE A 291 16.87 10.59 1.05
C ILE A 291 16.56 11.64 2.11
N PRO A 292 17.03 12.88 1.93
CA PRO A 292 16.87 13.95 2.92
C PRO A 292 15.43 14.45 3.00
N LEU A 293 15.17 15.30 4.00
CA LEU A 293 13.97 16.14 4.02
C LEU A 293 13.97 17.05 2.78
N PRO A 294 12.78 17.38 2.24
CA PRO A 294 12.69 18.21 1.05
C PRO A 294 13.18 19.64 1.31
N GLU A 295 13.93 20.17 0.36
CA GLU A 295 14.36 21.57 0.36
C GLU A 295 13.20 22.54 0.12
N GLU A 296 13.42 23.84 0.36
CA GLU A 296 12.42 24.90 0.22
C GLU A 296 11.66 24.86 -1.11
N HIS A 297 12.39 24.76 -2.23
CA HIS A 297 11.78 24.71 -3.55
C HIS A 297 10.97 23.43 -3.78
N ALA A 298 11.44 22.30 -3.26
CA ALA A 298 10.73 21.04 -3.33
C ALA A 298 9.44 21.08 -2.49
N ARG A 299 9.47 21.67 -1.29
CA ARG A 299 8.28 21.88 -0.46
C ARG A 299 7.25 22.78 -1.14
N SER A 300 7.69 23.88 -1.75
CA SER A 300 6.81 24.76 -2.53
C SER A 300 6.11 24.01 -3.66
N PHE A 301 6.84 23.17 -4.38
CA PHE A 301 6.30 22.33 -5.43
C PHE A 301 5.33 21.24 -4.87
N MET A 302 5.65 20.65 -3.73
CA MET A 302 4.78 19.67 -3.06
C MET A 302 3.43 20.28 -2.67
N PHE A 303 3.39 21.50 -2.15
CA PHE A 303 2.13 22.20 -1.88
C PHE A 303 1.28 22.31 -3.14
N LYS A 304 1.88 22.72 -4.25
CA LYS A 304 1.21 22.84 -5.54
C LYS A 304 0.72 21.50 -6.08
N LEU A 305 1.56 20.47 -5.96
CA LEU A 305 1.23 19.10 -6.39
C LEU A 305 0.05 18.52 -5.60
N HIS A 306 0.08 18.64 -4.27
CA HIS A 306 -0.98 18.09 -3.41
C HIS A 306 -2.30 18.88 -3.50
N LEU A 307 -2.25 20.17 -3.83
CA LEU A 307 -3.44 20.96 -4.09
C LEU A 307 -4.13 20.54 -5.41
N GLY A 308 -3.33 20.12 -6.38
CA GLY A 308 -3.79 19.61 -7.68
C GLY A 308 -4.66 20.62 -8.43
N SER A 309 -5.78 20.13 -8.96
CA SER A 309 -6.76 20.94 -9.72
C SER A 309 -7.84 21.58 -8.85
N THR A 310 -7.74 21.49 -7.53
CA THR A 310 -8.73 22.07 -6.62
C THR A 310 -8.76 23.60 -6.78
N PRO A 311 -9.95 24.21 -6.93
CA PRO A 311 -10.08 25.67 -7.03
C PRO A 311 -9.48 26.36 -5.82
N ASN A 312 -8.56 27.28 -6.07
CA ASN A 312 -7.85 28.02 -5.02
C ASN A 312 -7.49 29.44 -5.52
N SER A 313 -7.20 30.31 -4.57
CA SER A 313 -6.76 31.69 -4.84
C SER A 313 -5.26 31.91 -4.56
N LEU A 314 -4.48 30.82 -4.40
CA LEU A 314 -3.05 30.89 -4.09
C LEU A 314 -2.25 31.35 -5.31
N THR A 315 -1.30 32.23 -5.07
CA THR A 315 -0.34 32.70 -6.07
C THR A 315 0.98 31.92 -5.96
N ASP A 316 1.84 32.01 -6.97
CA ASP A 316 3.17 31.38 -6.91
C ASP A 316 4.00 31.92 -5.74
N SER A 317 3.83 33.20 -5.38
CA SER A 317 4.45 33.82 -4.19
C SER A 317 3.97 33.18 -2.88
N ASP A 318 2.69 32.77 -2.82
CA ASP A 318 2.14 32.07 -1.65
C ASP A 318 2.78 30.70 -1.47
N PHE A 319 2.98 29.94 -2.56
CA PHE A 319 3.68 28.68 -2.53
C PHE A 319 5.13 28.79 -2.07
N VAL A 320 5.85 29.83 -2.50
CA VAL A 320 7.20 30.11 -2.03
C VAL A 320 7.19 30.43 -0.53
N THR A 321 6.23 31.22 -0.07
CA THR A 321 6.08 31.55 1.35
C THR A 321 5.78 30.31 2.19
N LEU A 322 4.92 29.41 1.70
CA LEU A 322 4.65 28.13 2.37
C LEU A 322 5.90 27.26 2.44
N GLY A 323 6.69 27.19 1.36
CA GLY A 323 7.97 26.49 1.34
C GLY A 323 8.95 27.01 2.39
N LYS A 324 9.07 28.32 2.54
CA LYS A 324 9.92 28.96 3.56
C LYS A 324 9.47 28.68 4.99
N LYS A 325 8.17 28.70 5.25
CA LYS A 325 7.59 28.49 6.58
C LYS A 325 7.54 27.04 7.06
N THR A 326 7.83 26.10 6.19
CA THR A 326 7.77 24.66 6.46
C THR A 326 9.15 24.00 6.54
N ASP A 327 10.15 24.73 6.98
CA ASP A 327 11.48 24.15 7.18
C ASP A 327 11.44 22.99 8.17
N GLY A 328 12.11 21.88 7.83
CA GLY A 328 12.09 20.65 8.63
C GLY A 328 10.84 19.76 8.45
N TYR A 329 9.89 20.14 7.60
CA TYR A 329 8.70 19.31 7.32
C TYR A 329 8.99 18.25 6.24
N SER A 330 8.47 17.05 6.45
CA SER A 330 8.51 15.99 5.45
C SER A 330 7.41 16.16 4.39
N GLY A 331 7.51 15.43 3.28
CA GLY A 331 6.44 15.39 2.28
C GLY A 331 5.10 14.89 2.83
N ALA A 332 5.13 13.95 3.79
CA ALA A 332 3.93 13.48 4.46
C ALA A 332 3.28 14.59 5.32
N ASP A 333 4.08 15.38 6.03
CA ASP A 333 3.57 16.51 6.82
C ASP A 333 2.90 17.54 5.91
N ILE A 334 3.50 17.85 4.76
CA ILE A 334 2.94 18.78 3.77
C ILE A 334 1.61 18.25 3.22
N SER A 335 1.54 16.97 2.92
CA SER A 335 0.29 16.32 2.47
C SER A 335 -0.83 16.46 3.50
N ILE A 336 -0.52 16.29 4.79
CA ILE A 336 -1.48 16.48 5.89
C ILE A 336 -1.95 17.93 5.97
N ILE A 337 -1.02 18.90 5.87
CA ILE A 337 -1.34 20.33 5.90
C ILE A 337 -2.30 20.69 4.76
N VAL A 338 -1.99 20.26 3.53
CA VAL A 338 -2.83 20.54 2.36
C VAL A 338 -4.20 19.89 2.52
N ARG A 339 -4.24 18.64 2.95
CA ARG A 339 -5.51 17.92 3.20
C ARG A 339 -6.39 18.61 4.23
N ASP A 340 -5.80 19.10 5.32
CA ASP A 340 -6.53 19.88 6.33
C ASP A 340 -6.99 21.23 5.78
N ALA A 341 -6.14 21.91 5.01
CA ALA A 341 -6.48 23.18 4.36
C ALA A 341 -7.64 23.03 3.35
N LEU A 342 -7.69 21.92 2.62
CA LEU A 342 -8.80 21.60 1.71
C LEU A 342 -10.13 21.42 2.45
N MET A 343 -10.10 21.06 3.72
CA MET A 343 -11.28 20.93 4.57
C MET A 343 -11.72 22.25 5.22
N GLN A 344 -10.89 23.31 5.19
CA GLN A 344 -11.26 24.60 5.80
C GLN A 344 -12.48 25.27 5.15
N PRO A 345 -12.64 25.31 3.82
CA PRO A 345 -13.86 25.79 3.19
C PRO A 345 -15.11 25.03 3.63
N VAL A 346 -15.01 23.70 3.76
CA VAL A 346 -16.11 22.85 4.24
C VAL A 346 -16.50 23.23 5.68
N ARG A 347 -15.52 23.41 6.55
CA ARG A 347 -15.74 23.85 7.94
C ARG A 347 -16.35 25.25 8.00
N LYS A 348 -15.96 26.16 7.09
CA LYS A 348 -16.57 27.51 6.97
C LYS A 348 -18.06 27.41 6.63
N VAL A 349 -18.44 26.54 5.72
CA VAL A 349 -19.85 26.27 5.39
C VAL A 349 -20.58 25.72 6.62
N GLN A 350 -20.00 24.74 7.30
CA GLN A 350 -20.62 24.08 8.46
C GLN A 350 -20.84 25.04 9.64
N SER A 351 -19.92 25.96 9.87
CA SER A 351 -19.95 26.90 10.99
C SER A 351 -20.65 28.23 10.65
N ALA A 352 -21.01 28.46 9.38
CA ALA A 352 -21.60 29.71 8.95
C ALA A 352 -23.01 29.88 9.49
N THR A 353 -23.29 31.08 9.98
CA THR A 353 -24.62 31.54 10.43
C THR A 353 -25.31 32.44 9.41
N HIS A 354 -24.57 32.90 8.41
CA HIS A 354 -25.06 33.78 7.35
C HIS A 354 -24.50 33.36 5.99
N PHE A 355 -25.33 33.48 4.98
CA PHE A 355 -24.99 33.24 3.59
C PHE A 355 -25.40 34.44 2.73
N LYS A 356 -24.72 34.63 1.60
CA LYS A 356 -25.09 35.64 0.62
C LYS A 356 -25.27 35.02 -0.76
N ARG A 357 -26.12 35.63 -1.57
CA ARG A 357 -26.29 35.25 -2.97
C ARG A 357 -25.12 35.73 -3.80
N VAL A 358 -24.60 34.85 -4.64
CA VAL A 358 -23.49 35.14 -5.56
C VAL A 358 -23.77 34.55 -6.92
N ARG A 359 -23.18 35.14 -7.93
CA ARG A 359 -23.19 34.62 -9.30
C ARG A 359 -22.10 33.60 -9.48
N GLY A 360 -22.43 32.49 -10.13
CA GLY A 360 -21.44 31.44 -10.40
C GLY A 360 -21.97 30.36 -11.33
N PRO A 361 -21.15 29.37 -11.67
CA PRO A 361 -21.55 28.25 -12.52
C PRO A 361 -22.60 27.39 -11.82
N SER A 362 -23.63 26.97 -12.58
CA SER A 362 -24.64 26.05 -12.09
C SER A 362 -24.01 24.69 -11.73
N ARG A 363 -24.49 24.08 -10.65
CA ARG A 363 -24.07 22.71 -10.27
C ARG A 363 -24.65 21.63 -11.19
N THR A 364 -25.78 21.92 -11.83
CA THR A 364 -26.46 20.99 -12.73
C THR A 364 -26.00 21.12 -14.18
N ASP A 365 -25.59 22.32 -14.60
CA ASP A 365 -25.04 22.57 -15.94
C ASP A 365 -23.80 23.48 -15.85
N PRO A 366 -22.58 22.95 -16.08
CA PRO A 366 -21.35 23.73 -16.00
C PRO A 366 -21.26 24.92 -16.96
N ASN A 367 -22.04 24.91 -18.03
CA ASN A 367 -22.07 25.97 -19.02
C ASN A 367 -23.09 27.10 -18.71
N ALA A 368 -23.96 26.87 -17.72
CA ALA A 368 -24.94 27.85 -17.30
C ALA A 368 -24.44 28.64 -16.10
N VAL A 369 -24.61 29.96 -16.11
CA VAL A 369 -24.30 30.84 -14.97
C VAL A 369 -25.61 31.24 -14.32
N VAL A 370 -25.68 31.06 -13.01
CA VAL A 370 -26.84 31.42 -12.17
C VAL A 370 -26.45 32.49 -11.15
N ASP A 371 -27.43 33.33 -10.79
CA ASP A 371 -27.21 34.48 -9.89
C ASP A 371 -27.69 34.23 -8.46
N ASP A 372 -28.08 33.01 -8.12
CA ASP A 372 -28.73 32.66 -6.86
C ASP A 372 -27.97 31.58 -6.03
N LEU A 373 -26.68 31.41 -6.32
CA LEU A 373 -25.83 30.55 -5.49
C LEU A 373 -25.60 31.17 -4.12
N LEU A 374 -25.54 30.35 -3.08
CA LEU A 374 -25.35 30.74 -1.71
C LEU A 374 -23.92 30.40 -1.25
N THR A 375 -23.20 31.38 -0.76
CA THR A 375 -21.86 31.21 -0.17
C THR A 375 -21.84 31.73 1.26
N PRO A 376 -21.08 31.13 2.19
CA PRO A 376 -20.92 31.64 3.54
C PRO A 376 -20.38 33.07 3.54
N CYS A 377 -20.91 33.91 4.40
CA CYS A 377 -20.43 35.27 4.56
C CYS A 377 -20.39 35.71 6.05
N SER A 378 -19.76 36.85 6.30
CA SER A 378 -19.80 37.48 7.61
C SER A 378 -21.20 38.01 7.92
N PRO A 379 -21.66 38.00 9.18
CA PRO A 379 -22.90 38.66 9.60
C PRO A 379 -22.97 40.14 9.24
N GLY A 380 -21.84 40.81 9.12
CA GLY A 380 -21.76 42.23 8.74
C GLY A 380 -21.79 42.51 7.24
N ASP A 381 -21.93 41.50 6.37
CA ASP A 381 -22.05 41.70 4.92
C ASP A 381 -23.44 42.32 4.63
N PRO A 382 -23.54 43.38 3.80
CA PRO A 382 -24.83 44.02 3.52
C PRO A 382 -25.85 43.11 2.85
N ASN A 383 -25.40 42.05 2.21
CA ASN A 383 -26.25 41.06 1.55
C ASN A 383 -26.37 39.75 2.36
N ALA A 384 -25.99 39.77 3.64
CA ALA A 384 -26.05 38.58 4.49
C ALA A 384 -27.50 38.17 4.77
N ILE A 385 -27.80 36.91 4.61
CA ILE A 385 -29.07 36.28 4.94
C ILE A 385 -28.76 35.31 6.09
N GLU A 386 -29.48 35.47 7.20
CA GLU A 386 -29.34 34.59 8.35
C GLU A 386 -29.95 33.22 7.97
N MET A 387 -29.09 32.21 7.89
CA MET A 387 -29.47 30.82 7.64
C MET A 387 -28.31 29.88 8.03
N THR A 388 -28.66 28.65 8.31
CA THR A 388 -27.72 27.58 8.55
C THR A 388 -27.44 26.77 7.28
N TRP A 389 -26.33 26.03 7.24
CA TRP A 389 -26.02 25.17 6.10
C TRP A 389 -27.09 24.11 5.80
N MET A 390 -27.88 23.72 6.83
CA MET A 390 -28.99 22.78 6.67
C MET A 390 -30.14 23.34 5.82
N GLU A 391 -30.29 24.65 5.79
CA GLU A 391 -31.35 25.34 5.06
C GLU A 391 -30.93 25.67 3.61
N VAL A 392 -29.62 25.52 3.30
CA VAL A 392 -29.10 25.78 1.97
C VAL A 392 -29.42 24.59 1.04
N PRO A 393 -30.11 24.80 -0.08
CA PRO A 393 -30.33 23.74 -1.07
C PRO A 393 -28.98 23.27 -1.63
N GLY A 394 -28.77 21.95 -1.70
CA GLY A 394 -27.50 21.37 -2.14
C GLY A 394 -27.03 21.82 -3.52
N GLU A 395 -27.97 22.09 -4.42
CA GLU A 395 -27.69 22.59 -5.77
C GLU A 395 -27.26 24.05 -5.84
N LYS A 396 -27.51 24.82 -4.77
CA LYS A 396 -27.21 26.26 -4.69
C LYS A 396 -26.03 26.59 -3.83
N LEU A 397 -25.41 25.62 -3.16
CA LEU A 397 -24.23 25.86 -2.34
C LEU A 397 -23.00 26.11 -3.23
N LEU A 398 -22.38 27.27 -3.06
CA LEU A 398 -21.04 27.56 -3.59
C LEU A 398 -20.05 27.60 -2.44
N GLU A 399 -19.19 26.58 -2.34
CA GLU A 399 -18.14 26.55 -1.36
C GLU A 399 -17.11 27.65 -1.63
N PRO A 400 -16.54 28.27 -0.57
CA PRO A 400 -15.42 29.18 -0.73
C PRO A 400 -14.21 28.47 -1.32
N VAL A 401 -13.42 29.15 -2.14
CA VAL A 401 -12.14 28.61 -2.63
C VAL A 401 -11.10 28.59 -1.52
N VAL A 402 -10.19 27.63 -1.60
CA VAL A 402 -9.05 27.55 -0.67
C VAL A 402 -8.16 28.78 -0.86
N CYS A 403 -7.81 29.43 0.22
CA CYS A 403 -6.96 30.63 0.22
C CYS A 403 -5.75 30.48 1.15
N MET A 404 -4.82 31.43 1.06
CA MET A 404 -3.60 31.43 1.88
C MET A 404 -3.89 31.38 3.38
N SER A 405 -4.96 32.03 3.85
CA SER A 405 -5.35 31.97 5.27
C SER A 405 -5.74 30.57 5.73
N ASP A 406 -6.32 29.76 4.85
CA ASP A 406 -6.65 28.34 5.13
C ASP A 406 -5.38 27.50 5.28
N MET A 407 -4.41 27.70 4.39
CA MET A 407 -3.10 27.08 4.47
C MET A 407 -2.36 27.45 5.75
N MET A 408 -2.36 28.75 6.10
CA MET A 408 -1.70 29.24 7.31
C MET A 408 -2.36 28.71 8.60
N ARG A 409 -3.66 28.55 8.62
CA ARG A 409 -4.39 27.98 9.76
C ARG A 409 -4.01 26.50 9.95
N SER A 410 -3.98 25.74 8.89
CA SER A 410 -3.59 24.32 8.92
C SER A 410 -2.12 24.16 9.29
N LEU A 411 -1.24 25.02 8.78
CA LEU A 411 0.17 25.03 9.15
C LEU A 411 0.39 25.32 10.65
N ALA A 412 -0.37 26.25 11.23
CA ALA A 412 -0.26 26.59 12.64
C ALA A 412 -0.63 25.42 13.57
N SER A 413 -1.50 24.53 13.13
CA SER A 413 -1.94 23.35 13.89
C SER A 413 -1.07 22.11 13.68
N THR A 414 -0.24 22.08 12.65
CA THR A 414 0.58 20.92 12.26
C THR A 414 2.04 21.16 12.60
N LYS A 415 2.65 20.25 13.35
CA LYS A 415 4.08 20.29 13.68
C LYS A 415 4.83 19.26 12.83
N PRO A 416 6.13 19.48 12.54
CA PRO A 416 6.96 18.50 11.87
C PRO A 416 7.04 17.22 12.70
N THR A 417 6.96 16.07 12.03
CA THR A 417 6.98 14.74 12.69
C THR A 417 8.39 14.20 12.90
N VAL A 418 9.37 14.75 12.18
CA VAL A 418 10.78 14.32 12.26
C VAL A 418 11.49 15.13 13.34
N ASN A 419 12.20 14.44 14.25
CA ASN A 419 12.97 15.07 15.30
C ASN A 419 14.45 15.24 14.92
N GLU A 420 15.14 16.19 15.55
CA GLU A 420 16.56 16.50 15.27
C GLU A 420 17.49 15.34 15.62
N GLN A 421 17.20 14.58 16.69
CA GLN A 421 18.04 13.47 17.12
C GLN A 421 18.09 12.35 16.06
N ASP A 422 16.97 12.07 15.38
CA ASP A 422 16.95 11.10 14.33
C ASP A 422 17.68 11.59 13.07
N LEU A 423 17.61 12.89 12.79
CA LEU A 423 18.38 13.50 11.70
C LEU A 423 19.89 13.43 11.96
N GLU A 424 20.34 13.66 13.19
CA GLU A 424 21.77 13.53 13.58
C GLU A 424 22.26 12.08 13.39
N LYS A 425 21.47 11.09 13.81
CA LYS A 425 21.81 9.67 13.62
C LYS A 425 21.89 9.30 12.14
N LEU A 426 20.95 9.80 11.33
CA LEU A 426 20.94 9.59 9.87
C LEU A 426 22.15 10.23 9.20
N LYS A 427 22.51 11.45 9.61
CA LYS A 427 23.71 12.14 9.12
C LYS A 427 24.97 11.35 9.44
N LYS A 428 25.12 10.92 10.69
CA LYS A 428 26.26 10.07 11.10
C LYS A 428 26.31 8.77 10.31
N PHE A 429 25.19 8.11 10.11
CA PHE A 429 25.14 6.89 9.30
C PHE A 429 25.54 7.17 7.84
N THR A 430 25.16 8.31 7.28
CA THR A 430 25.53 8.73 5.92
C THR A 430 27.05 8.95 5.81
N GLU A 431 27.66 9.63 6.79
CA GLU A 431 29.12 9.83 6.86
C GLU A 431 29.88 8.50 6.94
N ASP A 432 29.37 7.55 7.74
CA ASP A 432 30.04 6.27 7.99
C ASP A 432 29.85 5.27 6.83
N PHE A 433 28.70 5.24 6.19
CA PHE A 433 28.30 4.13 5.31
C PHE A 433 27.55 4.55 4.03
N GLY A 434 27.08 5.78 3.94
CA GLY A 434 26.14 6.21 2.91
C GLY A 434 26.78 7.02 1.78
N GLN A 435 25.92 7.43 0.87
CA GLN A 435 26.18 8.45 -0.15
C GLN A 435 25.05 9.48 -0.05
N GLU A 436 25.41 10.76 -0.11
CA GLU A 436 24.40 11.81 -0.21
C GLU A 436 23.67 11.69 -1.55
N GLY A 437 22.34 11.74 -1.50
CA GLY A 437 21.47 11.68 -2.66
C GLY A 437 21.12 13.07 -3.20
#